data_3ab873cad6a66494beef196d19456443
#
_entry.id   3ab873cad6a66494beef196d19456443
#
_cell.length_a   1.000
_cell.length_b   1.000
_cell.length_c   1.000
_cell.angle_alpha   90.00
_cell.angle_beta   90.00
_cell.angle_gamma   90.00
#
_symmetry.space_group_name_H-M   'P 1'
#
loop_
_entity.id
_entity.type
_entity.pdbx_description
1 polymer ?
#
loop_
_entity_poly.entity_id
_entity_poly.type
_entity_poly.pdbx_seq_one_letter_code
_entity_poly.pdbx_strand_id
1 'polypeptide(L)'
;PADDEIDVAVDSNIVLTFSEVVDVETGNIVIYKTSDNSVVETIDVTSNQVTGSGTSQITINPTNDLESLTEYYLKIDATAFDDPAGNSYAGIDDTTSLSFTTPDIIPPTLTSSDPADNATAVAEETNIVLNFSEDVEVANGNIVIYKTSDDSVVETIDVTSNQVTGSGTSQITINPTDDLESLTEYYLKIDATAFDDLAGNSYVGIDDTTSLSFTTGDTVEPILTSSDPADNEIDVAVDSNIVLTFSEVVDVETGNIVIYKTSDNSVVETIDVTSNQVTGSGTSQITINPTNDLESLTEYYLKIDATAFD
;
A
#
# COMPACT_ATOMS: atom_id res chain seq x y z
N PRO A 1 -14.76 -36.40 -2.90
CA PRO A 1 -14.40 -35.91 -4.24
C PRO A 1 -14.21 -37.04 -5.22
N ALA A 2 -14.42 -36.79 -6.50
CA ALA A 2 -14.02 -37.66 -7.57
C ALA A 2 -12.52 -37.50 -7.86
N ASP A 3 -11.96 -38.44 -8.67
CA ASP A 3 -10.58 -38.25 -9.12
C ASP A 3 -10.47 -37.02 -10.04
N ASP A 4 -9.41 -36.24 -9.87
CA ASP A 4 -9.15 -34.96 -10.53
C ASP A 4 -10.23 -33.88 -10.29
N GLU A 5 -11.07 -34.02 -9.27
CA GLU A 5 -12.08 -33.01 -8.93
C GLU A 5 -11.40 -31.72 -8.43
N ILE A 6 -11.84 -30.58 -8.96
CA ILE A 6 -11.40 -29.24 -8.53
C ILE A 6 -12.46 -28.60 -7.64
N ASP A 7 -12.07 -27.57 -6.91
CA ASP A 7 -12.94 -26.77 -6.02
C ASP A 7 -13.63 -27.61 -4.92
N VAL A 8 -12.97 -28.65 -4.45
CA VAL A 8 -13.43 -29.47 -3.34
C VAL A 8 -13.34 -28.66 -2.04
N ALA A 9 -14.45 -28.40 -1.39
CA ALA A 9 -14.49 -27.58 -0.19
C ALA A 9 -13.50 -28.12 0.88
N VAL A 10 -12.77 -27.22 1.54
CA VAL A 10 -11.69 -27.57 2.48
C VAL A 10 -12.16 -28.39 3.68
N ASP A 11 -13.43 -28.26 4.05
CA ASP A 11 -14.09 -28.96 5.15
C ASP A 11 -14.85 -30.23 4.69
N SER A 12 -14.70 -30.62 3.42
CA SER A 12 -15.45 -31.74 2.84
C SER A 12 -14.98 -33.09 3.36
N ASN A 13 -15.96 -33.98 3.62
CA ASN A 13 -15.69 -35.38 3.77
C ASN A 13 -15.29 -36.02 2.41
N ILE A 14 -14.44 -37.01 2.47
CA ILE A 14 -14.05 -37.83 1.32
C ILE A 14 -14.97 -39.05 1.28
N VAL A 15 -15.68 -39.27 0.18
CA VAL A 15 -16.63 -40.37 0.04
C VAL A 15 -16.13 -41.33 -1.03
N LEU A 16 -15.92 -42.59 -0.66
CA LEU A 16 -15.57 -43.69 -1.57
C LEU A 16 -16.84 -44.47 -1.89
N THR A 17 -17.08 -44.72 -3.17
CA THR A 17 -18.22 -45.55 -3.60
C THR A 17 -17.68 -46.81 -4.26
N PHE A 18 -18.05 -47.93 -3.67
CA PHE A 18 -17.64 -49.26 -4.15
C PHE A 18 -18.75 -49.89 -5.04
N SER A 19 -18.35 -50.87 -5.84
CA SER A 19 -19.26 -51.62 -6.72
C SER A 19 -20.22 -52.51 -5.92
N GLU A 20 -19.90 -52.84 -4.68
CA GLU A 20 -20.66 -53.70 -3.79
C GLU A 20 -20.51 -53.26 -2.31
N VAL A 21 -21.18 -53.96 -1.42
CA VAL A 21 -21.05 -53.71 0.03
C VAL A 21 -19.66 -54.09 0.50
N VAL A 22 -19.07 -53.24 1.33
CA VAL A 22 -17.76 -53.48 1.95
C VAL A 22 -17.81 -53.30 3.47
N ASP A 23 -17.02 -54.07 4.17
CA ASP A 23 -16.77 -53.94 5.60
C ASP A 23 -15.42 -53.32 5.84
N VAL A 24 -15.29 -52.52 6.89
CA VAL A 24 -14.01 -51.92 7.34
C VAL A 24 -13.25 -52.99 8.12
N GLU A 25 -11.99 -53.22 7.72
CA GLU A 25 -11.11 -54.23 8.30
C GLU A 25 -9.94 -53.59 9.05
N THR A 26 -8.71 -53.59 8.50
CA THR A 26 -7.52 -53.04 9.15
C THR A 26 -6.61 -52.34 8.16
N GLY A 27 -6.00 -51.24 8.56
CA GLY A 27 -5.09 -50.49 7.72
C GLY A 27 -5.36 -48.98 7.82
N ASN A 28 -4.78 -48.26 6.88
CA ASN A 28 -4.83 -46.80 6.90
C ASN A 28 -5.29 -46.25 5.56
N ILE A 29 -5.90 -45.08 5.66
CA ILE A 29 -6.06 -44.14 4.56
C ILE A 29 -5.11 -42.99 4.88
N VAL A 30 -4.27 -42.62 3.91
CA VAL A 30 -3.29 -41.54 4.08
C VAL A 30 -3.54 -40.47 3.04
N ILE A 31 -3.72 -39.23 3.51
CA ILE A 31 -3.87 -38.03 2.67
C ILE A 31 -2.49 -37.39 2.51
N TYR A 32 -2.11 -37.11 1.29
CA TYR A 32 -0.85 -36.47 0.92
C TYR A 32 -1.07 -35.17 0.17
N LYS A 33 -0.16 -34.19 0.34
CA LYS A 33 -0.04 -33.08 -0.63
C LYS A 33 0.71 -33.56 -1.86
N THR A 34 0.21 -33.21 -3.04
CA THR A 34 0.86 -33.58 -4.31
C THR A 34 2.19 -32.83 -4.52
N SER A 35 2.27 -31.58 -4.03
CA SER A 35 3.41 -30.68 -4.28
C SER A 35 4.74 -31.19 -3.76
N ASP A 36 4.74 -31.89 -2.60
CA ASP A 36 5.96 -32.36 -1.92
C ASP A 36 5.87 -33.79 -1.39
N ASN A 37 4.75 -34.47 -1.61
CA ASN A 37 4.42 -35.79 -1.08
C ASN A 37 4.45 -35.86 0.47
N SER A 38 4.23 -34.72 1.15
CA SER A 38 4.11 -34.72 2.61
C SER A 38 2.81 -35.36 3.04
N VAL A 39 2.85 -36.08 4.16
CA VAL A 39 1.66 -36.67 4.80
C VAL A 39 0.90 -35.55 5.52
N VAL A 40 -0.35 -35.36 5.16
CA VAL A 40 -1.31 -34.44 5.82
C VAL A 40 -1.94 -35.14 7.00
N GLU A 41 -2.50 -36.33 6.78
CA GLU A 41 -3.13 -37.12 7.83
C GLU A 41 -3.02 -38.61 7.51
N THR A 42 -2.85 -39.41 8.56
CA THR A 42 -2.96 -40.88 8.49
C THR A 42 -4.18 -41.29 9.35
N ILE A 43 -5.17 -41.88 8.70
CA ILE A 43 -6.43 -42.25 9.31
C ILE A 43 -6.52 -43.76 9.39
N ASP A 44 -6.57 -44.30 10.62
CA ASP A 44 -6.87 -45.70 10.86
C ASP A 44 -8.33 -45.97 10.41
N VAL A 45 -8.54 -46.96 9.54
CA VAL A 45 -9.87 -47.24 8.99
C VAL A 45 -10.87 -47.67 10.06
N THR A 46 -10.40 -48.16 11.21
CA THR A 46 -11.27 -48.56 12.35
C THR A 46 -11.63 -47.38 13.27
N SER A 47 -11.09 -46.17 13.00
CA SER A 47 -11.38 -44.99 13.80
C SER A 47 -12.80 -44.47 13.56
N ASN A 48 -13.23 -43.54 14.39
CA ASN A 48 -14.54 -42.87 14.23
C ASN A 48 -14.57 -41.86 13.07
N GLN A 49 -13.44 -41.59 12.42
CA GLN A 49 -13.35 -40.78 11.22
C GLN A 49 -13.86 -41.51 9.96
N VAL A 50 -13.91 -42.86 10.05
CA VAL A 50 -14.36 -43.69 8.92
C VAL A 50 -15.72 -44.31 9.31
N THR A 51 -16.70 -44.05 8.45
CA THR A 51 -18.09 -44.55 8.66
C THR A 51 -18.62 -45.17 7.38
N GLY A 52 -19.68 -46.00 7.49
CA GLY A 52 -20.35 -46.64 6.34
C GLY A 52 -19.97 -48.11 6.14
N SER A 53 -19.25 -48.77 7.10
CA SER A 53 -19.04 -50.22 7.09
C SER A 53 -20.37 -50.97 6.95
N GLY A 54 -20.38 -52.04 6.13
CA GLY A 54 -21.60 -52.77 5.80
C GLY A 54 -22.46 -52.11 4.73
N THR A 55 -21.92 -51.11 3.99
CA THR A 55 -22.60 -50.47 2.85
C THR A 55 -21.64 -50.37 1.66
N SER A 56 -22.13 -49.94 0.50
CA SER A 56 -21.30 -49.69 -0.67
C SER A 56 -20.64 -48.30 -0.63
N GLN A 57 -20.76 -47.52 0.46
CA GLN A 57 -20.26 -46.19 0.55
C GLN A 57 -19.53 -45.95 1.89
N ILE A 58 -18.27 -45.64 1.82
CA ILE A 58 -17.42 -45.28 2.98
C ILE A 58 -17.23 -43.78 2.98
N THR A 59 -17.44 -43.15 4.12
CA THR A 59 -17.20 -41.73 4.34
C THR A 59 -16.03 -41.57 5.29
N ILE A 60 -15.08 -40.73 4.90
CA ILE A 60 -13.85 -40.40 5.61
C ILE A 60 -13.94 -38.93 6.00
N ASN A 61 -13.79 -38.61 7.28
CA ASN A 61 -13.84 -37.26 7.83
C ASN A 61 -12.44 -36.87 8.34
N PRO A 62 -11.66 -36.07 7.62
CA PRO A 62 -10.38 -35.58 8.13
C PRO A 62 -10.53 -34.80 9.42
N THR A 63 -9.51 -34.80 10.28
CA THR A 63 -9.54 -34.13 11.59
C THR A 63 -9.59 -32.61 11.47
N ASN A 64 -8.87 -32.07 10.48
CA ASN A 64 -8.78 -30.62 10.22
C ASN A 64 -9.19 -30.35 8.79
N ASP A 65 -9.62 -29.11 8.56
CA ASP A 65 -9.86 -28.62 7.22
C ASP A 65 -8.57 -28.69 6.40
N LEU A 66 -8.72 -28.97 5.11
CA LEU A 66 -7.61 -28.99 4.17
C LEU A 66 -7.16 -27.55 3.84
N GLU A 67 -5.93 -27.39 3.38
CA GLU A 67 -5.43 -26.07 3.01
C GLU A 67 -6.07 -25.58 1.70
N SER A 68 -6.19 -24.26 1.58
CA SER A 68 -6.64 -23.58 0.37
C SER A 68 -5.71 -23.86 -0.81
N LEU A 69 -6.24 -23.83 -2.03
CA LEU A 69 -5.53 -23.89 -3.32
C LEU A 69 -4.48 -25.01 -3.34
N THR A 70 -4.83 -26.18 -2.79
CA THR A 70 -3.88 -27.29 -2.61
C THR A 70 -4.40 -28.57 -3.25
N GLU A 71 -3.54 -29.25 -4.00
CA GLU A 71 -3.82 -30.55 -4.60
C GLU A 71 -3.42 -31.65 -3.63
N TYR A 72 -4.32 -32.62 -3.46
CA TYR A 72 -4.16 -33.79 -2.58
C TYR A 72 -4.33 -35.07 -3.38
N TYR A 73 -3.68 -36.14 -2.90
CA TYR A 73 -4.00 -37.51 -3.31
C TYR A 73 -4.10 -38.44 -2.12
N LEU A 74 -4.81 -39.54 -2.28
CA LEU A 74 -4.99 -40.54 -1.25
C LEU A 74 -4.28 -41.82 -1.58
N LYS A 75 -3.70 -42.47 -0.53
CA LYS A 75 -3.34 -43.89 -0.55
C LYS A 75 -4.22 -44.64 0.45
N ILE A 76 -4.61 -45.86 0.07
CA ILE A 76 -5.47 -46.73 0.86
C ILE A 76 -4.82 -48.11 0.93
N ASP A 77 -4.62 -48.61 2.14
CA ASP A 77 -4.05 -49.96 2.33
C ASP A 77 -4.95 -51.02 1.72
N ALA A 78 -4.35 -52.06 1.10
CA ALA A 78 -5.09 -53.15 0.49
C ALA A 78 -5.86 -54.04 1.46
N THR A 79 -5.64 -53.83 2.79
CA THR A 79 -6.37 -54.53 3.88
C THR A 79 -7.45 -53.68 4.50
N ALA A 80 -7.72 -52.49 3.96
CA ALA A 80 -8.64 -51.54 4.54
C ALA A 80 -10.10 -51.93 4.48
N PHE A 81 -10.48 -52.61 3.38
CA PHE A 81 -11.86 -52.98 3.08
C PHE A 81 -11.98 -54.35 2.46
N ASP A 82 -12.93 -55.18 2.92
CA ASP A 82 -13.26 -56.48 2.37
C ASP A 82 -14.75 -56.54 1.98
N ASP A 83 -15.11 -57.36 1.02
CA ASP A 83 -16.52 -57.72 0.77
C ASP A 83 -17.03 -58.66 1.85
N PRO A 84 -18.36 -58.90 1.96
CA PRO A 84 -18.94 -59.86 2.95
C PRO A 84 -18.50 -61.32 2.73
N ALA A 85 -17.84 -61.65 1.63
CA ALA A 85 -17.27 -62.97 1.36
C ALA A 85 -15.78 -63.04 1.78
N GLY A 86 -15.17 -61.95 2.20
CA GLY A 86 -13.77 -61.83 2.64
C GLY A 86 -12.80 -61.60 1.50
N ASN A 87 -13.21 -61.07 0.35
CA ASN A 87 -12.33 -60.67 -0.72
C ASN A 87 -11.90 -59.20 -0.47
N SER A 88 -10.58 -58.99 -0.33
CA SER A 88 -10.05 -57.67 -0.01
C SER A 88 -10.02 -56.75 -1.21
N TYR A 89 -10.30 -55.47 -0.99
CA TYR A 89 -10.06 -54.36 -1.89
C TYR A 89 -8.57 -54.21 -2.17
N ALA A 90 -8.20 -53.94 -3.42
CA ALA A 90 -6.79 -53.87 -3.82
C ALA A 90 -6.01 -52.69 -3.22
N GLY A 91 -6.72 -51.73 -2.63
CA GLY A 91 -6.14 -50.46 -2.14
C GLY A 91 -5.83 -49.47 -3.26
N ILE A 92 -5.22 -48.34 -2.88
CA ILE A 92 -4.64 -47.34 -3.77
C ILE A 92 -3.21 -47.09 -3.30
N ASP A 93 -2.22 -47.41 -4.14
CA ASP A 93 -0.80 -47.23 -3.82
C ASP A 93 -0.08 -46.28 -4.79
N ASP A 94 -0.77 -45.75 -5.77
CA ASP A 94 -0.25 -44.72 -6.68
C ASP A 94 -0.67 -43.30 -6.24
N THR A 95 -0.26 -42.32 -7.04
CA THR A 95 -0.50 -40.87 -6.73
C THR A 95 -1.54 -40.25 -7.66
N THR A 96 -2.22 -41.06 -8.50
CA THR A 96 -3.05 -40.56 -9.58
C THR A 96 -4.44 -41.18 -9.62
N SER A 97 -4.74 -42.22 -8.81
CA SER A 97 -6.04 -42.90 -8.83
C SER A 97 -7.14 -42.20 -8.04
N LEU A 98 -6.76 -41.33 -7.13
CA LEU A 98 -7.69 -40.46 -6.39
C LEU A 98 -6.97 -39.21 -5.93
N SER A 99 -7.12 -38.19 -6.71
CA SER A 99 -6.60 -36.84 -6.45
C SER A 99 -7.71 -35.80 -6.55
N PHE A 100 -7.52 -34.66 -5.90
CA PHE A 100 -8.46 -33.53 -5.95
C PHE A 100 -7.77 -32.24 -5.52
N THR A 101 -8.32 -31.10 -5.90
CA THR A 101 -7.80 -29.78 -5.54
C THR A 101 -8.85 -28.97 -4.78
N THR A 102 -8.45 -28.31 -3.69
CA THR A 102 -9.28 -27.39 -2.92
C THR A 102 -9.34 -26.00 -3.59
N PRO A 103 -10.42 -25.23 -3.40
CA PRO A 103 -10.55 -23.89 -3.92
C PRO A 103 -9.59 -22.91 -3.26
N ASP A 104 -9.35 -21.78 -3.89
CA ASP A 104 -8.80 -20.61 -3.21
C ASP A 104 -9.86 -19.96 -2.32
N ILE A 105 -9.55 -19.81 -1.04
CA ILE A 105 -10.41 -19.14 -0.04
C ILE A 105 -9.66 -18.05 0.73
N ILE A 106 -8.47 -17.66 0.24
CA ILE A 106 -7.61 -16.69 0.93
C ILE A 106 -7.77 -15.34 0.24
N PRO A 107 -8.30 -14.32 0.93
CA PRO A 107 -8.39 -12.98 0.36
C PRO A 107 -7.02 -12.38 0.02
N PRO A 108 -6.96 -11.54 -1.03
CA PRO A 108 -5.75 -10.80 -1.37
C PRO A 108 -5.40 -9.82 -0.25
N THR A 109 -4.11 -9.57 -0.04
CA THR A 109 -3.60 -8.63 0.93
C THR A 109 -2.78 -7.54 0.26
N LEU A 110 -2.85 -6.30 0.76
CA LEU A 110 -1.99 -5.20 0.32
C LEU A 110 -0.57 -5.45 0.85
N THR A 111 0.39 -5.55 -0.06
CA THR A 111 1.81 -5.80 0.28
C THR A 111 2.65 -4.54 0.32
N SER A 112 2.31 -3.54 -0.50
CA SER A 112 2.96 -2.22 -0.53
C SER A 112 2.11 -1.22 -1.31
N SER A 113 2.44 0.06 -1.15
CA SER A 113 1.88 1.16 -1.93
C SER A 113 2.97 2.13 -2.38
N ASP A 114 2.67 2.92 -3.40
CA ASP A 114 3.43 4.09 -3.80
C ASP A 114 2.44 5.24 -4.06
N PRO A 115 2.43 6.33 -3.26
CA PRO A 115 3.32 6.57 -2.11
C PRO A 115 3.24 5.49 -1.03
N ALA A 116 4.39 5.21 -0.40
CA ALA A 116 4.42 4.30 0.75
C ALA A 116 3.70 4.93 1.96
N ASP A 117 3.24 4.10 2.89
CA ASP A 117 2.68 4.63 4.14
C ASP A 117 3.70 5.51 4.88
N ASN A 118 3.22 6.67 5.37
CA ASN A 118 4.01 7.75 5.97
C ASN A 118 5.10 8.37 5.04
N ALA A 119 4.99 8.23 3.72
CA ALA A 119 5.89 8.91 2.79
C ALA A 119 5.77 10.43 2.92
N THR A 120 6.88 11.14 2.74
CA THR A 120 6.94 12.61 2.77
C THR A 120 7.51 13.15 1.47
N ALA A 121 7.28 14.43 1.21
CA ALA A 121 7.72 15.11 -0.02
C ALA A 121 7.20 14.43 -1.30
N VAL A 122 5.96 13.91 -1.24
CA VAL A 122 5.28 13.28 -2.36
C VAL A 122 4.86 14.37 -3.36
N ALA A 123 5.00 14.11 -4.66
CA ALA A 123 4.56 15.05 -5.70
C ALA A 123 3.04 15.24 -5.66
N GLU A 124 2.56 16.46 -5.92
CA GLU A 124 1.12 16.79 -5.88
C GLU A 124 0.33 16.05 -6.96
N GLU A 125 0.94 15.83 -8.15
CA GLU A 125 0.36 15.10 -9.28
C GLU A 125 0.53 13.57 -9.20
N THR A 126 0.81 13.04 -8.02
CA THR A 126 1.12 11.60 -7.88
C THR A 126 -0.07 10.70 -8.17
N ASN A 127 0.18 9.59 -8.88
CA ASN A 127 -0.73 8.45 -8.86
C ASN A 127 -0.49 7.64 -7.58
N ILE A 128 -1.54 6.96 -7.11
CA ILE A 128 -1.44 6.02 -6.00
C ILE A 128 -1.42 4.61 -6.56
N VAL A 129 -0.37 3.86 -6.27
CA VAL A 129 -0.20 2.47 -6.72
C VAL A 129 -0.33 1.54 -5.53
N LEU A 130 -1.18 0.54 -5.65
CA LEU A 130 -1.39 -0.52 -4.66
C LEU A 130 -0.86 -1.83 -5.22
N ASN A 131 0.01 -2.52 -4.49
CA ASN A 131 0.52 -3.84 -4.84
C ASN A 131 -0.07 -4.89 -3.90
N PHE A 132 -0.69 -5.92 -4.47
CA PHE A 132 -1.35 -7.01 -3.75
C PHE A 132 -0.48 -8.26 -3.73
N SER A 133 -0.84 -9.21 -2.85
CA SER A 133 -0.20 -10.53 -2.75
C SER A 133 -0.40 -11.39 -4.00
N GLU A 134 -1.41 -11.09 -4.80
CA GLU A 134 -1.86 -11.84 -5.96
C GLU A 134 -2.62 -10.95 -6.94
N ASP A 135 -3.05 -11.50 -8.08
CA ASP A 135 -3.83 -10.76 -9.06
C ASP A 135 -5.24 -10.47 -8.53
N VAL A 136 -5.68 -9.23 -8.68
CA VAL A 136 -6.99 -8.76 -8.22
C VAL A 136 -7.81 -8.17 -9.35
N GLU A 137 -9.11 -8.37 -9.31
CA GLU A 137 -10.09 -7.71 -10.17
C GLU A 137 -10.76 -6.57 -9.44
N VAL A 138 -11.02 -5.48 -10.16
CA VAL A 138 -11.87 -4.39 -9.66
C VAL A 138 -13.30 -4.91 -9.55
N ALA A 139 -13.87 -4.82 -8.35
CA ALA A 139 -15.21 -5.31 -8.06
C ALA A 139 -16.20 -4.16 -7.84
N ASN A 140 -16.49 -3.74 -6.61
CA ASN A 140 -17.49 -2.73 -6.32
C ASN A 140 -17.17 -1.96 -5.04
N GLY A 141 -17.23 -0.65 -5.09
CA GLY A 141 -16.96 0.21 -3.93
C GLY A 141 -16.17 1.46 -4.31
N ASN A 142 -15.62 2.10 -3.28
CA ASN A 142 -14.92 3.36 -3.43
C ASN A 142 -13.55 3.33 -2.78
N ILE A 143 -12.68 4.17 -3.31
CA ILE A 143 -11.47 4.66 -2.66
C ILE A 143 -11.72 6.11 -2.30
N VAL A 144 -11.48 6.50 -1.06
CA VAL A 144 -11.72 7.86 -0.60
C VAL A 144 -10.42 8.44 -0.06
N ILE A 145 -10.02 9.60 -0.60
CA ILE A 145 -8.87 10.36 -0.15
C ILE A 145 -9.36 11.43 0.84
N TYR A 146 -8.71 11.51 2.00
CA TYR A 146 -9.03 12.46 3.06
C TYR A 146 -7.82 13.33 3.40
N LYS A 147 -8.06 14.57 3.82
CA LYS A 147 -7.05 15.37 4.55
C LYS A 147 -7.00 14.93 6.01
N THR A 148 -5.81 14.68 6.53
CA THR A 148 -5.62 14.29 7.94
C THR A 148 -5.97 15.43 8.91
N SER A 149 -5.80 16.69 8.50
CA SER A 149 -5.96 17.86 9.39
C SER A 149 -7.39 18.07 9.92
N ASP A 150 -8.40 17.66 9.15
CA ASP A 150 -9.82 17.92 9.48
C ASP A 150 -10.77 16.79 9.05
N ASP A 151 -10.23 15.67 8.58
CA ASP A 151 -10.97 14.51 8.05
C ASP A 151 -11.91 14.88 6.88
N SER A 152 -11.63 15.97 6.16
CA SER A 152 -12.41 16.34 4.99
C SER A 152 -12.13 15.41 3.82
N VAL A 153 -13.20 15.07 3.08
CA VAL A 153 -13.07 14.29 1.85
C VAL A 153 -12.50 15.19 0.75
N VAL A 154 -11.38 14.74 0.16
CA VAL A 154 -10.76 15.37 -1.01
C VAL A 154 -11.40 14.83 -2.28
N GLU A 155 -11.43 13.51 -2.41
CA GLU A 155 -12.05 12.85 -3.54
C GLU A 155 -12.64 11.49 -3.14
N THR A 156 -13.76 11.12 -3.78
CA THR A 156 -14.33 9.78 -3.72
C THR A 156 -14.28 9.19 -5.12
N ILE A 157 -13.50 8.12 -5.27
CA ILE A 157 -13.22 7.45 -6.55
C ILE A 157 -13.96 6.12 -6.57
N ASP A 158 -14.94 5.97 -7.47
CA ASP A 158 -15.55 4.69 -7.77
C ASP A 158 -14.48 3.78 -8.41
N VAL A 159 -14.28 2.59 -7.83
CA VAL A 159 -13.25 1.66 -8.31
C VAL A 159 -13.45 1.20 -9.75
N THR A 160 -14.70 1.27 -10.26
CA THR A 160 -15.03 0.91 -11.65
C THR A 160 -14.82 2.05 -12.64
N SER A 161 -14.42 3.25 -12.17
CA SER A 161 -14.14 4.41 -13.02
C SER A 161 -12.84 4.24 -13.81
N ASN A 162 -12.62 5.10 -14.81
CA ASN A 162 -11.37 5.12 -15.58
C ASN A 162 -10.16 5.67 -14.80
N GLN A 163 -10.36 6.16 -13.59
CA GLN A 163 -9.29 6.58 -12.67
C GLN A 163 -8.56 5.38 -12.05
N VAL A 164 -9.19 4.21 -12.05
CA VAL A 164 -8.62 2.98 -11.50
C VAL A 164 -8.27 2.04 -12.64
N THR A 165 -7.03 1.62 -12.71
CA THR A 165 -6.48 0.75 -13.75
C THR A 165 -5.65 -0.39 -13.15
N GLY A 166 -5.42 -1.46 -13.92
CA GLY A 166 -4.64 -2.62 -13.47
C GLY A 166 -5.47 -3.83 -13.06
N SER A 167 -6.81 -3.80 -13.21
CA SER A 167 -7.68 -4.98 -12.96
C SER A 167 -7.16 -6.21 -13.70
N GLY A 168 -7.15 -7.36 -13.02
CA GLY A 168 -6.60 -8.63 -13.52
C GLY A 168 -5.07 -8.74 -13.34
N THR A 169 -4.46 -7.89 -12.53
CA THR A 169 -3.05 -7.96 -12.15
C THR A 169 -2.87 -7.72 -10.65
N SER A 170 -1.68 -8.01 -10.12
CA SER A 170 -1.36 -7.74 -8.71
C SER A 170 -1.08 -6.26 -8.40
N GLN A 171 -1.23 -5.36 -9.39
CA GLN A 171 -0.98 -3.94 -9.21
C GLN A 171 -2.16 -3.10 -9.70
N ILE A 172 -2.74 -2.30 -8.80
CA ILE A 172 -3.78 -1.33 -9.11
C ILE A 172 -3.19 0.07 -9.06
N THR A 173 -3.49 0.89 -10.06
CA THR A 173 -3.10 2.30 -10.12
C THR A 173 -4.35 3.17 -10.07
N ILE A 174 -4.33 4.15 -9.17
CA ILE A 174 -5.39 5.12 -8.92
C ILE A 174 -4.86 6.49 -9.34
N ASN A 175 -5.58 7.19 -10.22
CA ASN A 175 -5.24 8.53 -10.69
C ASN A 175 -6.28 9.54 -10.17
N PRO A 176 -5.99 10.34 -9.14
CA PRO A 176 -6.88 11.41 -8.70
C PRO A 176 -7.20 12.40 -9.83
N THR A 177 -8.36 13.07 -9.74
CA THR A 177 -8.81 14.00 -10.78
C THR A 177 -8.01 15.30 -10.78
N ASP A 178 -7.75 15.83 -9.60
CA ASP A 178 -7.03 17.08 -9.38
C ASP A 178 -5.73 16.78 -8.60
N ASP A 179 -4.74 17.65 -8.80
CA ASP A 179 -3.49 17.60 -8.03
C ASP A 179 -3.80 17.85 -6.55
N LEU A 180 -3.03 17.19 -5.68
CA LEU A 180 -3.13 17.35 -4.24
C LEU A 180 -2.53 18.70 -3.81
N GLU A 181 -2.92 19.20 -2.64
CA GLU A 181 -2.36 20.46 -2.13
C GLU A 181 -0.95 20.26 -1.58
N SER A 182 -0.12 21.29 -1.69
CA SER A 182 1.24 21.36 -1.13
C SER A 182 1.23 21.19 0.40
N LEU A 183 2.30 20.64 0.97
CA LEU A 183 2.53 20.48 2.42
C LEU A 183 1.32 19.89 3.18
N THR A 184 0.58 18.99 2.54
CA THR A 184 -0.66 18.48 3.11
C THR A 184 -0.56 16.97 3.34
N GLU A 185 -0.98 16.51 4.52
CA GLU A 185 -1.04 15.10 4.86
C GLU A 185 -2.41 14.52 4.47
N TYR A 186 -2.36 13.38 3.80
CA TYR A 186 -3.53 12.63 3.33
C TYR A 186 -3.52 11.21 3.86
N TYR A 187 -4.71 10.63 4.02
CA TYR A 187 -4.89 9.20 4.21
C TYR A 187 -5.99 8.66 3.31
N LEU A 188 -5.93 7.36 3.04
CA LEU A 188 -6.89 6.67 2.18
C LEU A 188 -7.74 5.70 2.98
N LYS A 189 -9.03 5.63 2.60
CA LYS A 189 -9.91 4.50 2.93
C LYS A 189 -10.30 3.78 1.64
N ILE A 190 -10.39 2.45 1.74
CA ILE A 190 -10.72 1.57 0.62
C ILE A 190 -11.83 0.63 1.10
N ASP A 191 -12.95 0.60 0.39
CA ASP A 191 -14.06 -0.29 0.72
C ASP A 191 -13.62 -1.76 0.66
N ALA A 192 -14.10 -2.59 1.58
CA ALA A 192 -13.79 -4.02 1.66
C ALA A 192 -14.27 -4.85 0.46
N THR A 193 -15.09 -4.26 -0.42
CA THR A 193 -15.60 -4.89 -1.65
C THR A 193 -14.98 -4.28 -2.91
N ALA A 194 -13.92 -3.48 -2.75
CA ALA A 194 -13.28 -2.75 -3.87
C ALA A 194 -12.55 -3.69 -4.84
N PHE A 195 -11.93 -4.72 -4.30
CA PHE A 195 -11.08 -5.65 -5.06
C PHE A 195 -11.34 -7.09 -4.61
N ASP A 196 -11.50 -7.99 -5.56
CA ASP A 196 -11.57 -9.44 -5.35
C ASP A 196 -10.38 -10.11 -6.01
N ASP A 197 -9.94 -11.27 -5.50
CA ASP A 197 -9.06 -12.14 -6.26
C ASP A 197 -9.82 -12.84 -7.41
N LEU A 198 -9.11 -13.65 -8.21
CA LEU A 198 -9.72 -14.39 -9.32
C LEU A 198 -10.67 -15.51 -8.88
N ALA A 199 -10.63 -15.91 -7.61
CA ALA A 199 -11.54 -16.88 -7.00
C ALA A 199 -12.78 -16.23 -6.38
N GLY A 200 -12.82 -14.90 -6.27
CA GLY A 200 -13.92 -14.12 -5.70
C GLY A 200 -13.79 -13.86 -4.21
N ASN A 201 -12.59 -14.01 -3.61
CA ASN A 201 -12.37 -13.62 -2.22
C ASN A 201 -12.06 -12.11 -2.18
N SER A 202 -12.82 -11.36 -1.38
CA SER A 202 -12.71 -9.92 -1.34
C SER A 202 -11.57 -9.44 -0.42
N TYR A 203 -10.83 -8.43 -0.88
CA TYR A 203 -9.90 -7.67 -0.06
C TYR A 203 -10.62 -7.05 1.14
N VAL A 204 -9.99 -7.07 2.29
CA VAL A 204 -10.61 -6.56 3.54
C VAL A 204 -10.79 -5.05 3.60
N GLY A 205 -10.20 -4.31 2.65
CA GLY A 205 -10.25 -2.85 2.62
C GLY A 205 -9.28 -2.17 3.59
N ILE A 206 -9.37 -0.84 3.66
CA ILE A 206 -8.72 0.02 4.64
C ILE A 206 -9.81 0.93 5.23
N ASP A 207 -10.09 0.79 6.52
CA ASP A 207 -11.12 1.60 7.23
C ASP A 207 -10.54 2.48 8.36
N ASP A 208 -9.25 2.39 8.61
CA ASP A 208 -8.53 3.25 9.57
C ASP A 208 -7.87 4.47 8.88
N THR A 209 -7.23 5.32 9.67
CA THR A 209 -6.58 6.55 9.20
C THR A 209 -5.05 6.46 9.18
N THR A 210 -4.48 5.27 9.42
CA THR A 210 -3.05 5.08 9.66
C THR A 210 -2.40 4.02 8.79
N SER A 211 -3.18 3.20 8.10
CA SER A 211 -2.66 2.09 7.27
C SER A 211 -2.09 2.55 5.93
N LEU A 212 -2.54 3.69 5.42
CA LEU A 212 -2.02 4.30 4.20
C LEU A 212 -2.19 5.81 4.25
N SER A 213 -1.12 6.50 4.59
CA SER A 213 -1.03 7.96 4.69
C SER A 213 0.26 8.45 4.02
N PHE A 214 0.27 9.70 3.58
CA PHE A 214 1.46 10.35 3.03
C PHE A 214 1.30 11.88 3.08
N THR A 215 2.43 12.61 2.98
CA THR A 215 2.47 14.07 2.97
C THR A 215 3.09 14.54 1.66
N THR A 216 2.44 15.49 0.99
CA THR A 216 2.96 16.13 -0.22
C THR A 216 4.16 17.03 0.09
N GLY A 217 4.99 17.25 -0.91
CA GLY A 217 6.12 18.17 -0.84
C GLY A 217 5.69 19.62 -0.76
N ASP A 218 6.65 20.49 -0.50
CA ASP A 218 6.49 21.93 -0.62
C ASP A 218 6.78 22.34 -2.07
N THR A 219 5.79 22.93 -2.72
CA THR A 219 5.89 23.46 -4.09
C THR A 219 5.52 24.94 -4.14
N VAL A 220 5.23 25.55 -2.99
CA VAL A 220 4.87 26.97 -2.88
C VAL A 220 6.16 27.79 -2.84
N GLU A 221 6.29 28.74 -3.75
CA GLU A 221 7.42 29.66 -3.74
C GLU A 221 7.25 30.71 -2.60
N PRO A 222 8.31 31.03 -1.85
CA PRO A 222 8.23 32.03 -0.79
C PRO A 222 7.99 33.43 -1.37
N ILE A 223 7.07 34.17 -0.76
CA ILE A 223 6.69 35.53 -1.15
C ILE A 223 7.20 36.51 -0.09
N LEU A 224 7.90 37.57 -0.50
CA LEU A 224 8.25 38.67 0.38
C LEU A 224 6.98 39.42 0.82
N THR A 225 6.63 39.37 2.11
CA THR A 225 5.42 39.99 2.69
C THR A 225 5.68 41.39 3.26
N SER A 226 6.87 41.62 3.77
CA SER A 226 7.28 42.95 4.29
C SER A 226 8.79 43.09 4.41
N SER A 227 9.27 44.32 4.52
CA SER A 227 10.65 44.62 4.86
C SER A 227 10.70 45.69 5.97
N ASP A 228 11.83 45.71 6.72
CA ASP A 228 12.20 46.79 7.61
C ASP A 228 13.67 47.16 7.25
N PRO A 229 13.95 48.37 6.72
CA PRO A 229 13.03 49.48 6.44
C PRO A 229 11.94 49.08 5.45
N ALA A 230 10.72 49.64 5.63
CA ALA A 230 9.60 49.44 4.72
C ALA A 230 9.87 50.13 3.37
N ASP A 231 9.17 49.67 2.33
CA ASP A 231 9.26 50.32 1.02
C ASP A 231 8.87 51.83 1.14
N ASN A 232 9.72 52.70 0.56
CA ASN A 232 9.62 54.18 0.64
C ASN A 232 9.69 54.74 2.10
N GLU A 233 10.22 54.03 3.07
CA GLU A 233 10.41 54.55 4.43
C GLU A 233 11.39 55.72 4.45
N ILE A 234 11.09 56.73 5.25
CA ILE A 234 11.94 57.92 5.45
C ILE A 234 12.50 57.97 6.89
N ASP A 235 13.57 58.73 7.06
CA ASP A 235 14.24 58.89 8.36
C ASP A 235 14.83 57.58 8.92
N VAL A 236 15.19 56.65 8.04
CA VAL A 236 15.85 55.39 8.40
C VAL A 236 17.25 55.69 8.96
N ALA A 237 17.61 55.04 10.06
CA ALA A 237 18.97 55.18 10.62
C ALA A 237 20.00 54.60 9.65
N VAL A 238 21.15 55.29 9.48
CA VAL A 238 22.16 54.91 8.51
C VAL A 238 22.86 53.61 8.81
N ASP A 239 22.82 53.17 10.09
CA ASP A 239 23.37 51.92 10.60
C ASP A 239 22.33 50.78 10.74
N SER A 240 21.13 50.98 10.18
CA SER A 240 20.06 49.96 10.24
C SER A 240 20.40 48.69 9.47
N ASN A 241 20.08 47.56 10.06
CA ASN A 241 19.96 46.31 9.31
C ASN A 241 18.73 46.37 8.39
N ILE A 242 18.73 45.52 7.36
CA ILE A 242 17.57 45.31 6.51
C ILE A 242 16.99 43.95 6.86
N VAL A 243 15.69 43.92 7.20
CA VAL A 243 14.98 42.69 7.55
C VAL A 243 13.94 42.42 6.48
N LEU A 244 13.98 41.22 5.93
CA LEU A 244 13.00 40.72 4.96
C LEU A 244 12.10 39.68 5.66
N THR A 245 10.79 39.82 5.53
CA THR A 245 9.84 38.84 6.07
C THR A 245 9.10 38.17 4.93
N PHE A 246 9.16 36.85 4.89
CA PHE A 246 8.55 36.01 3.85
C PHE A 246 7.24 35.38 4.35
N SER A 247 6.47 34.82 3.40
CA SER A 247 5.21 34.11 3.64
C SER A 247 5.40 32.82 4.43
N GLU A 248 6.60 32.27 4.36
CA GLU A 248 6.96 30.97 4.94
C GLU A 248 8.43 30.94 5.40
N VAL A 249 8.89 29.81 5.88
CA VAL A 249 10.29 29.58 6.24
C VAL A 249 11.12 29.54 4.96
N VAL A 250 12.25 30.24 4.95
CA VAL A 250 13.18 30.24 3.82
C VAL A 250 14.58 29.82 4.25
N ASP A 251 15.24 29.09 3.39
CA ASP A 251 16.66 28.80 3.53
C ASP A 251 17.52 29.71 2.64
N VAL A 252 18.72 30.01 3.14
CA VAL A 252 19.71 30.77 2.36
C VAL A 252 20.43 29.81 1.40
N GLU A 253 20.32 30.08 0.11
CA GLU A 253 20.89 29.24 -0.94
C GLU A 253 22.13 29.88 -1.60
N THR A 254 22.01 30.38 -2.80
CA THR A 254 23.15 30.95 -3.54
C THR A 254 22.75 32.22 -4.26
N GLY A 255 23.66 33.19 -4.32
CA GLY A 255 23.41 34.43 -5.01
C GLY A 255 23.78 35.65 -4.19
N ASN A 256 23.31 36.82 -4.60
CA ASN A 256 23.67 38.10 -4.01
C ASN A 256 22.46 38.96 -3.71
N ILE A 257 22.60 39.77 -2.69
CA ILE A 257 21.79 40.95 -2.43
C ILE A 257 22.65 42.16 -2.79
N VAL A 258 22.15 43.03 -3.65
CA VAL A 258 22.88 44.20 -4.10
C VAL A 258 22.14 45.47 -3.69
N ILE A 259 22.81 46.32 -2.97
CA ILE A 259 22.30 47.65 -2.56
C ILE A 259 22.75 48.68 -3.61
N TYR A 260 21.81 49.46 -4.11
CA TYR A 260 22.01 50.50 -5.11
C TYR A 260 21.58 51.87 -4.58
N LYS A 261 22.25 52.95 -5.01
CA LYS A 261 21.72 54.33 -4.90
C LYS A 261 20.66 54.55 -5.98
N THR A 262 19.53 55.11 -5.63
CA THR A 262 18.44 55.40 -6.59
C THR A 262 18.85 56.51 -7.58
N SER A 263 19.68 57.47 -7.14
CA SER A 263 20.05 58.67 -7.89
C SER A 263 20.79 58.40 -9.16
N ASP A 264 21.65 57.38 -9.21
CA ASP A 264 22.54 57.09 -10.33
C ASP A 264 22.70 55.59 -10.66
N ASN A 265 21.97 54.72 -9.93
CA ASN A 265 22.04 53.28 -9.99
C ASN A 265 23.46 52.71 -9.69
N SER A 266 24.30 53.46 -8.95
CA SER A 266 25.58 52.93 -8.55
C SER A 266 25.42 51.85 -7.47
N VAL A 267 26.28 50.83 -7.56
CA VAL A 267 26.35 49.76 -6.55
C VAL A 267 27.02 50.32 -5.29
N VAL A 268 26.35 50.16 -4.16
CA VAL A 268 26.88 50.51 -2.84
C VAL A 268 27.59 49.31 -2.23
N GLU A 269 26.91 48.17 -2.24
CA GLU A 269 27.46 46.93 -1.72
C GLU A 269 26.84 45.74 -2.45
N THR A 270 27.64 44.67 -2.66
CA THR A 270 27.20 43.36 -3.10
C THR A 270 27.45 42.38 -1.96
N ILE A 271 26.42 41.76 -1.44
CA ILE A 271 26.46 40.87 -0.29
C ILE A 271 26.14 39.46 -0.80
N ASP A 272 27.09 38.55 -0.66
CA ASP A 272 26.85 37.13 -0.88
C ASP A 272 25.87 36.64 0.24
N VAL A 273 24.78 35.98 -0.18
CA VAL A 273 23.74 35.53 0.77
C VAL A 273 24.28 34.52 1.77
N THR A 274 25.34 33.77 1.40
CA THR A 274 25.98 32.78 2.30
C THR A 274 26.98 33.41 3.29
N SER A 275 27.20 34.73 3.22
CA SER A 275 28.12 35.45 4.13
C SER A 275 27.54 35.61 5.51
N ASN A 276 28.39 35.96 6.47
CA ASN A 276 27.95 36.26 7.85
C ASN A 276 27.16 37.58 7.99
N GLN A 277 27.00 38.33 6.92
CA GLN A 277 26.13 39.52 6.86
C GLN A 277 24.66 39.15 6.73
N VAL A 278 24.35 37.93 6.31
CA VAL A 278 22.98 37.42 6.15
C VAL A 278 22.74 36.36 7.22
N THR A 279 21.67 36.55 8.00
CA THR A 279 21.28 35.64 9.06
C THR A 279 19.79 35.39 9.03
N GLY A 280 19.32 34.26 9.62
CA GLY A 280 17.91 33.91 9.69
C GLY A 280 17.50 32.76 8.79
N SER A 281 18.43 32.08 8.09
CA SER A 281 18.13 30.82 7.35
C SER A 281 17.39 29.83 8.26
N GLY A 282 16.40 29.14 7.71
CA GLY A 282 15.51 28.25 8.45
C GLY A 282 14.41 29.00 9.23
N THR A 283 14.15 30.28 8.91
CA THR A 283 13.05 31.06 9.51
C THR A 283 12.33 31.87 8.42
N SER A 284 11.17 32.43 8.72
CA SER A 284 10.47 33.35 7.82
C SER A 284 11.08 34.77 7.76
N GLN A 285 12.20 35.01 8.47
CA GLN A 285 12.81 36.32 8.55
C GLN A 285 14.31 36.26 8.24
N ILE A 286 14.75 36.98 7.22
CA ILE A 286 16.16 37.14 6.86
C ILE A 286 16.62 38.55 7.27
N THR A 287 17.72 38.62 8.01
CA THR A 287 18.37 39.89 8.40
C THR A 287 19.67 40.07 7.64
N ILE A 288 19.80 41.22 6.99
CA ILE A 288 20.97 41.63 6.19
C ILE A 288 21.67 42.79 6.93
N ASN A 289 22.95 42.65 7.24
CA ASN A 289 23.75 43.66 7.90
C ASN A 289 24.81 44.20 6.93
N PRO A 290 24.62 45.39 6.32
CA PRO A 290 25.62 46.01 5.46
C PRO A 290 26.96 46.25 6.19
N THR A 291 28.08 46.17 5.45
CA THR A 291 29.41 46.32 6.04
C THR A 291 29.66 47.70 6.58
N ASN A 292 29.13 48.72 5.93
CA ASN A 292 29.29 50.13 6.30
C ASN A 292 27.94 50.83 6.44
N ASP A 293 27.90 51.86 7.27
CA ASP A 293 26.73 52.72 7.38
C ASP A 293 26.39 53.35 6.04
N LEU A 294 25.11 53.46 5.75
CA LEU A 294 24.59 54.10 4.54
C LEU A 294 24.76 55.62 4.61
N GLU A 295 24.77 56.32 3.50
CA GLU A 295 24.88 57.75 3.47
C GLU A 295 23.60 58.46 3.89
N SER A 296 23.68 59.50 4.68
CA SER A 296 22.54 60.31 5.10
C SER A 296 21.87 60.99 3.89
N LEU A 297 20.57 61.20 3.94
CA LEU A 297 19.73 61.87 2.92
C LEU A 297 19.85 61.22 1.53
N THR A 298 20.06 59.90 1.50
CA THR A 298 20.23 59.15 0.27
C THR A 298 19.20 58.05 0.19
N GLU A 299 18.57 57.88 -0.97
CA GLU A 299 17.61 56.84 -1.25
C GLU A 299 18.31 55.61 -1.86
N TYR A 300 17.91 54.42 -1.40
CA TYR A 300 18.47 53.13 -1.78
C TYR A 300 17.40 52.18 -2.25
N TYR A 301 17.76 51.19 -3.08
CA TYR A 301 16.95 50.06 -3.42
C TYR A 301 17.78 48.78 -3.46
N LEU A 302 17.13 47.64 -3.27
CA LEU A 302 17.77 46.34 -3.30
C LEU A 302 17.39 45.59 -4.54
N LYS A 303 18.34 44.78 -5.04
CA LYS A 303 18.04 43.64 -5.92
C LYS A 303 18.54 42.37 -5.24
N ILE A 304 17.72 41.35 -5.31
CA ILE A 304 17.98 40.02 -4.74
C ILE A 304 17.95 39.03 -5.87
N ASP A 305 18.97 38.18 -5.98
CA ASP A 305 19.00 37.12 -6.98
C ASP A 305 17.86 36.11 -6.72
N ALA A 306 17.24 35.62 -7.77
CA ALA A 306 16.11 34.68 -7.66
C ALA A 306 16.48 33.31 -7.02
N THR A 307 17.79 33.05 -6.90
CA THR A 307 18.33 31.84 -6.26
C THR A 307 18.82 32.10 -4.83
N ALA A 308 18.48 33.26 -4.24
CA ALA A 308 19.00 33.66 -2.95
C ALA A 308 18.33 32.91 -1.78
N PHE A 309 17.06 32.66 -1.92
CA PHE A 309 16.19 32.09 -0.89
C PHE A 309 15.21 31.12 -1.54
N ASP A 310 14.98 29.98 -0.90
CA ASP A 310 13.95 28.97 -1.26
C ASP A 310 13.22 28.44 -0.02
#